data_67fbfa9aec2faeb4373ec1055e3caf00
#
_entry.id   67fbfa9aec2faeb4373ec1055e3caf00
#
_cell.length_a   1.000
_cell.length_b   1.000
_cell.length_c   1.000
_cell.angle_alpha   90.00
_cell.angle_beta   90.00
_cell.angle_gamma   90.00
#
_symmetry.space_group_name_H-M   'P 1'
#
loop_
_entity.id
_entity.type
_entity.pdbx_description
1 polymer ?
#
loop_
_entity_poly.entity_id
_entity_poly.type
_entity_poly.pdbx_seq_one_letter_code
_entity_poly.pdbx_strand_id
1 'polypeptide(L)'
;VIHCPYYTLNINGTEVPVYTARAGEGPHSFAWIDVTDNKRDFVLEVKLTTVAEYGKCVVLPESKGVSADISGKEITAYITEFGSYSFTFNEKANDEVTDPTMEPLTIMVTEEVKIEDVTPEGYEEVIIEPGYHEEMDLEFSEEEKVYRFKAGLHEISSIRIPSNSVLYLDRGAYLKVTDRLVNGSYNTQTAIHTEDSVNVRMYGRGLLDCGELQGGAGKYKHVFNATRVTDGIFEGLTIINANTWTMCMYHCDEVEVNRNLLLAYRTFSDGIMMSECCDSSGRYNFVRT
;
A
#
# COMPACT_ATOMS: atom_id res chain seq x y z
N VAL A 1 1.12 12.97 -0.92
CA VAL A 1 0.08 12.51 0.02
C VAL A 1 -0.40 13.70 0.78
N ILE A 2 -1.70 13.88 0.81
CA ILE A 2 -2.35 14.98 1.49
C ILE A 2 -3.03 14.38 2.74
N HIS A 3 -2.90 15.03 3.89
CA HIS A 3 -3.76 14.70 5.03
C HIS A 3 -5.20 14.81 4.59
N CYS A 4 -6.01 13.87 5.01
CA CYS A 4 -7.42 13.80 4.61
C CYS A 4 -8.17 15.07 5.05
N PRO A 5 -8.78 15.81 4.13
CA PRO A 5 -9.58 16.97 4.49
C PRO A 5 -11.04 16.62 4.87
N TYR A 6 -11.44 15.34 4.76
CA TYR A 6 -12.83 14.90 4.84
C TYR A 6 -13.18 14.26 6.18
N TYR A 7 -12.21 13.60 6.82
CA TYR A 7 -12.45 12.77 8.00
C TYR A 7 -11.41 12.99 9.08
N THR A 8 -11.87 12.96 10.34
CA THR A 8 -11.03 12.68 11.50
C THR A 8 -11.38 11.27 11.98
N LEU A 9 -10.39 10.42 12.14
CA LEU A 9 -10.54 9.02 12.57
C LEU A 9 -9.99 8.85 13.97
N ASN A 10 -10.82 8.27 14.85
CA ASN A 10 -10.41 7.82 16.17
C ASN A 10 -10.61 6.31 16.28
N ILE A 11 -9.61 5.63 16.82
CA ILE A 11 -9.68 4.21 17.14
C ILE A 11 -9.47 4.05 18.64
N ASN A 12 -10.48 3.50 19.32
CA ASN A 12 -10.47 3.34 20.78
C ASN A 12 -10.10 4.64 21.52
N GLY A 13 -10.59 5.79 21.01
CA GLY A 13 -10.34 7.12 21.59
C GLY A 13 -9.01 7.77 21.21
N THR A 14 -8.17 7.11 20.41
CA THR A 14 -6.90 7.66 19.90
C THR A 14 -7.07 8.12 18.46
N GLU A 15 -6.67 9.35 18.17
CA GLU A 15 -6.68 9.86 16.80
C GLU A 15 -5.65 9.15 15.92
N VAL A 16 -6.08 8.74 14.73
CA VAL A 16 -5.25 8.05 13.74
C VAL A 16 -5.13 8.89 12.47
N PRO A 17 -3.94 9.06 11.92
CA PRO A 17 -3.75 9.79 10.67
C PRO A 17 -4.52 9.14 9.51
N VAL A 18 -5.28 9.97 8.79
CA VAL A 18 -5.94 9.60 7.54
C VAL A 18 -5.31 10.35 6.40
N TYR A 19 -5.03 9.65 5.33
CA TYR A 19 -4.45 10.21 4.11
C TYR A 19 -5.42 10.08 2.95
N THR A 20 -5.24 10.93 1.94
CA THR A 20 -6.05 10.91 0.72
C THR A 20 -5.15 10.84 -0.51
N ALA A 21 -5.52 9.96 -1.44
CA ALA A 21 -4.95 9.87 -2.77
C ALA A 21 -6.08 9.83 -3.80
N ARG A 22 -5.75 10.00 -5.08
CA ARG A 22 -6.71 9.77 -6.15
C ARG A 22 -6.75 8.27 -6.49
N ALA A 23 -7.97 7.72 -6.60
CA ALA A 23 -8.18 6.36 -7.07
C ALA A 23 -9.45 6.27 -7.92
N GLY A 24 -9.36 5.64 -9.08
CA GLY A 24 -10.43 5.68 -10.05
C GLY A 24 -10.79 7.13 -10.42
N GLU A 25 -12.05 7.50 -10.35
CA GLU A 25 -12.53 8.83 -10.78
C GLU A 25 -12.45 9.92 -9.71
N GLY A 26 -12.17 9.57 -8.44
CA GLY A 26 -12.25 10.52 -7.34
C GLY A 26 -11.18 10.37 -6.26
N PRO A 27 -11.28 11.17 -5.18
CA PRO A 27 -10.45 10.99 -4.01
C PRO A 27 -10.81 9.71 -3.27
N HIS A 28 -9.82 9.10 -2.66
CA HIS A 28 -9.96 7.93 -1.80
C HIS A 28 -9.10 8.12 -0.55
N SER A 29 -9.75 8.08 0.59
CA SER A 29 -9.06 8.22 1.87
C SER A 29 -8.68 6.86 2.45
N PHE A 30 -7.58 6.80 3.18
CA PHE A 30 -7.12 5.55 3.77
C PHE A 30 -6.38 5.74 5.10
N ALA A 31 -6.42 4.71 5.92
CA ALA A 31 -5.68 4.61 7.17
C ALA A 31 -5.20 3.17 7.41
N TRP A 32 -4.12 3.03 8.16
CA TRP A 32 -3.60 1.75 8.62
C TRP A 32 -3.70 1.64 10.13
N ILE A 33 -4.29 0.54 10.59
CA ILE A 33 -4.38 0.16 12.00
C ILE A 33 -3.60 -1.14 12.18
N ASP A 34 -2.48 -1.06 12.88
CA ASP A 34 -1.76 -2.24 13.31
C ASP A 34 -2.24 -2.64 14.71
N VAL A 35 -2.75 -3.85 14.80
CA VAL A 35 -3.13 -4.45 16.07
C VAL A 35 -1.90 -5.09 16.67
N THR A 36 -1.44 -4.53 17.79
CA THR A 36 -0.34 -5.10 18.59
C THR A 36 -0.87 -6.25 19.43
N ASP A 37 -0.01 -7.18 19.80
CA ASP A 37 -0.31 -8.33 20.69
C ASP A 37 -1.09 -9.49 20.05
N ASN A 38 -0.75 -10.00 18.90
CA ASN A 38 -1.23 -11.30 18.37
C ASN A 38 -2.61 -11.78 18.90
N LYS A 39 -3.45 -10.84 19.35
CA LYS A 39 -4.78 -11.12 19.90
C LYS A 39 -5.70 -11.38 18.73
N ARG A 40 -6.07 -12.64 18.55
CA ARG A 40 -7.13 -13.02 17.60
C ARG A 40 -8.48 -12.42 17.98
N ASP A 41 -8.66 -12.08 19.27
CA ASP A 41 -9.87 -11.49 19.81
C ASP A 41 -9.61 -10.02 20.17
N PHE A 42 -9.93 -9.12 19.28
CA PHE A 42 -9.88 -7.69 19.52
C PHE A 42 -11.20 -7.02 19.12
N VAL A 43 -11.48 -5.87 19.71
CA VAL A 43 -12.57 -4.98 19.29
C VAL A 43 -11.99 -3.59 19.10
N LEU A 44 -12.10 -3.07 17.89
CA LEU A 44 -11.75 -1.69 17.58
C LEU A 44 -13.04 -0.87 17.47
N GLU A 45 -13.21 0.09 18.37
CA GLU A 45 -14.22 1.13 18.19
C GLU A 45 -13.68 2.14 17.19
N VAL A 46 -14.34 2.22 16.04
CA VAL A 46 -14.02 3.15 14.94
C VAL A 46 -14.99 4.32 15.05
N LYS A 47 -14.46 5.53 15.28
CA LYS A 47 -15.24 6.77 15.24
C LYS A 47 -14.71 7.68 14.14
N LEU A 48 -15.59 7.99 13.21
CA LEU A 48 -15.34 8.97 12.16
C LEU A 48 -16.11 10.24 12.46
N THR A 49 -15.43 11.37 12.38
CA THR A 49 -16.10 12.69 12.31
C THR A 49 -15.94 13.21 10.90
N THR A 50 -17.05 13.46 10.24
CA THR A 50 -17.10 13.89 8.83
C THR A 50 -17.32 15.40 8.71
N VAL A 51 -16.87 16.00 7.63
CA VAL A 51 -17.08 17.44 7.34
C VAL A 51 -18.55 17.75 6.96
N ALA A 52 -19.23 16.77 6.38
CA ALA A 52 -20.67 16.86 6.00
C ALA A 52 -21.50 15.82 6.74
N GLU A 53 -22.81 15.99 6.80
CA GLU A 53 -23.73 14.97 7.26
C GLU A 53 -24.09 14.03 6.12
N TYR A 54 -24.07 12.73 6.39
CA TYR A 54 -24.45 11.69 5.44
C TYR A 54 -25.70 10.97 5.92
N GLY A 55 -26.57 10.62 4.97
CA GLY A 55 -27.80 9.88 5.27
C GLY A 55 -27.60 8.38 5.46
N LYS A 56 -26.57 7.84 4.85
CA LYS A 56 -26.23 6.41 4.88
C LYS A 56 -24.74 6.18 4.85
N CYS A 57 -24.27 5.21 5.61
CA CYS A 57 -22.92 4.67 5.54
C CYS A 57 -23.00 3.14 5.41
N VAL A 58 -22.28 2.59 4.44
CA VAL A 58 -22.11 1.13 4.27
C VAL A 58 -20.65 0.79 4.43
N VAL A 59 -20.38 -0.27 5.19
CA VAL A 59 -19.03 -0.79 5.38
C VAL A 59 -18.85 -2.05 4.53
N LEU A 60 -17.90 -1.98 3.60
CA LEU A 60 -17.58 -3.09 2.70
C LEU A 60 -16.32 -3.83 3.17
N PRO A 61 -16.21 -5.14 2.92
CA PRO A 61 -17.21 -6.00 2.33
C PRO A 61 -18.34 -6.34 3.32
N GLU A 62 -19.57 -6.37 2.85
CA GLU A 62 -20.75 -6.69 3.69
C GLU A 62 -20.64 -8.05 4.36
N SER A 63 -19.90 -8.99 3.76
CA SER A 63 -19.65 -10.33 4.31
C SER A 63 -18.94 -10.31 5.68
N LYS A 64 -18.31 -9.20 6.05
CA LYS A 64 -17.71 -8.99 7.37
C LYS A 64 -18.74 -8.62 8.45
N GLY A 65 -19.99 -8.33 8.07
CA GLY A 65 -21.07 -8.04 9.01
C GLY A 65 -20.88 -6.76 9.85
N VAL A 66 -19.99 -5.87 9.45
CA VAL A 66 -19.76 -4.59 10.15
C VAL A 66 -20.84 -3.60 9.74
N SER A 67 -21.59 -3.10 10.71
CA SER A 67 -22.54 -2.01 10.53
C SER A 67 -22.00 -0.70 11.07
N ALA A 68 -22.45 0.41 10.48
CA ALA A 68 -22.10 1.75 10.92
C ALA A 68 -23.34 2.48 11.44
N ASP A 69 -23.25 3.02 12.65
CA ASP A 69 -24.27 3.87 13.24
C ASP A 69 -23.94 5.34 12.96
N ILE A 70 -24.91 6.10 12.45
CA ILE A 70 -24.77 7.51 12.10
C ILE A 70 -25.51 8.39 13.08
N SER A 71 -24.85 9.42 13.59
CA SER A 71 -25.43 10.46 14.43
C SER A 71 -24.90 11.83 13.99
N GLY A 72 -25.62 12.49 13.09
CA GLY A 72 -25.18 13.75 12.48
C GLY A 72 -23.88 13.54 11.69
N LYS A 73 -22.80 14.17 12.14
CA LYS A 73 -21.46 14.02 11.51
C LYS A 73 -20.62 12.92 12.11
N GLU A 74 -21.11 12.22 13.12
CA GLU A 74 -20.38 11.14 13.75
C GLU A 74 -20.86 9.79 13.25
N ILE A 75 -19.91 8.92 12.94
CA ILE A 75 -20.14 7.56 12.46
C ILE A 75 -19.36 6.63 13.36
N THR A 76 -20.04 5.64 13.95
CA THR A 76 -19.42 4.64 14.82
C THR A 76 -19.58 3.25 14.24
N ALA A 77 -18.53 2.47 14.25
CA ALA A 77 -18.53 1.07 13.88
C ALA A 77 -17.58 0.26 14.76
N TYR A 78 -17.77 -1.06 14.80
CA TYR A 78 -16.93 -1.96 15.58
C TYR A 78 -16.32 -3.01 14.65
N ILE A 79 -15.00 -3.13 14.68
CA ILE A 79 -14.23 -4.08 13.87
C ILE A 79 -13.59 -5.10 14.80
N THR A 80 -13.78 -6.39 14.49
CA THR A 80 -13.33 -7.51 15.34
C THR A 80 -12.42 -8.50 14.61
N GLU A 81 -12.12 -8.24 13.34
CA GLU A 81 -11.29 -9.12 12.51
C GLU A 81 -10.29 -8.32 11.68
N PHE A 82 -9.20 -8.95 11.31
CA PHE A 82 -8.28 -8.41 10.32
C PHE A 82 -8.92 -8.28 8.93
N GLY A 83 -8.49 -7.29 8.17
CA GLY A 83 -8.93 -7.09 6.80
C GLY A 83 -8.97 -5.61 6.38
N SER A 84 -9.48 -5.38 5.18
CA SER A 84 -9.79 -4.06 4.67
C SER A 84 -11.27 -3.74 4.87
N TYR A 85 -11.55 -2.53 5.33
CA TYR A 85 -12.91 -2.03 5.58
C TYR A 85 -13.11 -0.71 4.86
N SER A 86 -13.97 -0.68 3.86
CA SER A 86 -14.24 0.53 3.10
C SER A 86 -15.58 1.13 3.51
N PHE A 87 -15.51 2.31 4.11
CA PHE A 87 -16.68 3.12 4.48
C PHE A 87 -17.10 3.93 3.26
N THR A 88 -18.32 3.73 2.80
CA THR A 88 -18.91 4.42 1.65
C THR A 88 -20.14 5.19 2.09
N PHE A 89 -20.36 6.37 1.54
CA PHE A 89 -21.32 7.32 2.05
C PHE A 89 -22.29 7.78 0.96
N ASN A 90 -23.56 8.06 1.35
CA ASN A 90 -24.56 8.71 0.53
C ASN A 90 -25.16 9.91 1.25
N GLU A 91 -25.48 10.96 0.50
CA GLU A 91 -26.12 12.16 1.04
C GLU A 91 -27.55 11.89 1.54
N LYS A 92 -28.24 10.92 0.95
CA LYS A 92 -29.62 10.58 1.31
C LYS A 92 -29.71 9.17 1.86
N ALA A 93 -30.49 9.00 2.92
CA ALA A 93 -30.65 7.71 3.60
C ALA A 93 -31.19 6.58 2.71
N ASN A 94 -31.91 6.90 1.64
CA ASN A 94 -32.55 5.92 0.75
C ASN A 94 -31.83 5.72 -0.59
N ASP A 95 -30.74 6.44 -0.84
CA ASP A 95 -29.97 6.24 -2.06
C ASP A 95 -29.21 4.91 -1.97
N GLU A 96 -29.24 4.13 -3.04
CA GLU A 96 -28.36 2.97 -3.14
C GLU A 96 -26.91 3.46 -3.22
N VAL A 97 -26.01 2.83 -2.47
CA VAL A 97 -24.56 3.07 -2.57
C VAL A 97 -24.07 2.34 -3.82
N THR A 98 -24.47 2.84 -4.99
CA THR A 98 -24.12 2.24 -6.28
C THR A 98 -22.86 2.86 -6.90
N ASP A 99 -22.50 4.06 -6.46
CA ASP A 99 -21.33 4.78 -6.97
C ASP A 99 -20.40 5.16 -5.82
N PRO A 100 -19.21 4.57 -5.78
CA PRO A 100 -18.20 4.88 -4.77
C PRO A 100 -17.48 6.22 -5.01
N THR A 101 -18.03 7.12 -5.80
CA THR A 101 -17.41 8.42 -6.13
C THR A 101 -17.38 9.39 -4.96
N MET A 102 -18.13 9.13 -3.90
CA MET A 102 -18.16 10.00 -2.73
C MET A 102 -17.10 9.60 -1.71
N GLU A 103 -15.88 10.03 -1.95
CA GLU A 103 -14.78 10.10 -0.96
C GLU A 103 -14.72 8.91 0.03
N PRO A 104 -14.65 7.66 -0.44
CA PRO A 104 -14.65 6.52 0.46
C PRO A 104 -13.39 6.52 1.34
N LEU A 105 -13.55 5.97 2.55
CA LEU A 105 -12.44 5.73 3.46
C LEU A 105 -12.18 4.22 3.59
N THR A 106 -10.98 3.77 3.26
CA THR A 106 -10.54 2.40 3.54
C THR A 106 -9.64 2.36 4.77
N ILE A 107 -10.01 1.54 5.74
CA ILE A 107 -9.21 1.21 6.90
C ILE A 107 -8.63 -0.19 6.72
N MET A 108 -7.30 -0.29 6.67
CA MET A 108 -6.58 -1.55 6.68
C MET A 108 -6.31 -1.94 8.13
N VAL A 109 -6.92 -3.01 8.61
CA VAL A 109 -6.70 -3.55 9.96
C VAL A 109 -5.85 -4.80 9.84
N THR A 110 -4.65 -4.76 10.34
CA THR A 110 -3.69 -5.86 10.19
C THR A 110 -2.93 -6.12 11.47
N GLU A 111 -2.27 -7.24 11.53
CA GLU A 111 -1.25 -7.50 12.54
C GLU A 111 -0.04 -6.58 12.32
N GLU A 112 0.54 -6.09 13.40
CA GLU A 112 1.79 -5.33 13.30
C GLU A 112 2.91 -6.26 12.83
N VAL A 113 3.61 -5.86 11.77
CA VAL A 113 4.81 -6.55 11.29
C VAL A 113 6.01 -5.71 11.70
N LYS A 114 6.73 -6.15 12.73
CA LYS A 114 7.95 -5.49 13.22
C LYS A 114 9.15 -5.98 12.45
N ILE A 115 10.17 -5.13 12.33
CA ILE A 115 11.41 -5.49 11.65
C ILE A 115 12.09 -6.70 12.32
N GLU A 116 12.01 -6.79 13.64
CA GLU A 116 12.59 -7.89 14.41
C GLU A 116 11.94 -9.23 14.10
N ASP A 117 10.63 -9.22 13.72
CA ASP A 117 9.88 -10.44 13.40
C ASP A 117 10.17 -10.96 11.98
N VAL A 118 10.69 -10.08 11.11
CA VAL A 118 10.94 -10.39 9.69
C VAL A 118 12.43 -10.40 9.32
N THR A 119 13.30 -10.08 10.25
CA THR A 119 14.75 -10.14 10.07
C THR A 119 15.25 -11.55 10.33
N PRO A 120 15.76 -12.28 9.33
CA PRO A 120 16.33 -13.60 9.54
C PRO A 120 17.58 -13.55 10.42
N GLU A 121 17.85 -14.63 11.14
CA GLU A 121 19.04 -14.73 11.97
C GLU A 121 20.32 -14.59 11.11
N GLY A 122 21.24 -13.75 11.56
CA GLY A 122 22.51 -13.50 10.88
C GLY A 122 22.48 -12.38 9.84
N TYR A 123 21.31 -11.85 9.50
CA TYR A 123 21.24 -10.73 8.55
C TYR A 123 21.65 -9.41 9.21
N GLU A 124 22.41 -8.62 8.47
CA GLU A 124 22.79 -7.27 8.89
C GLU A 124 21.80 -6.22 8.40
N GLU A 125 21.52 -5.24 9.25
CA GLU A 125 20.66 -4.10 8.88
C GLU A 125 21.49 -3.01 8.20
N VAL A 126 21.03 -2.61 6.99
CA VAL A 126 21.55 -1.48 6.24
C VAL A 126 20.51 -0.37 6.31
N ILE A 127 20.83 0.71 7.02
CA ILE A 127 19.94 1.87 7.19
C ILE A 127 20.03 2.77 5.98
N ILE A 128 18.86 3.07 5.37
CA ILE A 128 18.72 4.05 4.32
C ILE A 128 18.02 5.27 4.90
N GLU A 129 18.77 6.34 5.09
CA GLU A 129 18.26 7.60 5.61
C GLU A 129 17.46 8.37 4.56
N PRO A 130 16.47 9.19 4.96
CA PRO A 130 15.73 10.04 4.04
C PRO A 130 16.64 10.94 3.22
N GLY A 131 16.27 11.15 1.95
CA GLY A 131 17.04 12.01 1.07
C GLY A 131 16.83 11.72 -0.41
N TYR A 132 17.62 12.40 -1.20
CA TYR A 132 17.73 12.21 -2.63
C TYR A 132 18.79 11.13 -2.91
N HIS A 133 18.36 10.01 -3.46
CA HIS A 133 19.25 8.92 -3.82
C HIS A 133 19.67 9.10 -5.29
N GLU A 134 20.84 9.71 -5.48
CA GLU A 134 21.29 10.30 -6.73
C GLU A 134 21.64 9.26 -7.80
N GLU A 135 22.19 8.16 -7.39
CA GLU A 135 22.39 7.02 -8.25
C GLU A 135 21.09 6.24 -8.26
N MET A 136 20.46 6.36 -9.34
CA MET A 136 19.10 6.02 -9.62
C MET A 136 18.74 4.56 -9.44
N ASP A 137 19.73 3.74 -9.33
CA ASP A 137 19.63 2.35 -9.01
C ASP A 137 20.26 2.17 -7.64
N LEU A 138 19.40 2.21 -6.60
CA LEU A 138 19.77 1.56 -5.37
C LEU A 138 19.90 0.07 -5.71
N GLU A 139 21.00 -0.27 -6.35
CA GLU A 139 21.35 -1.64 -6.62
C GLU A 139 21.94 -2.21 -5.35
N PHE A 140 21.06 -2.78 -4.55
CA PHE A 140 21.50 -3.56 -3.41
C PHE A 140 22.10 -4.84 -3.96
N SER A 141 23.41 -4.99 -3.82
CA SER A 141 24.16 -6.11 -4.40
C SER A 141 24.56 -7.14 -3.36
N GLU A 142 24.36 -6.86 -2.07
CA GLU A 142 24.72 -7.77 -0.98
C GLU A 142 23.52 -8.59 -0.53
N GLU A 143 23.67 -9.89 -0.45
CA GLU A 143 22.74 -10.84 0.13
C GLU A 143 22.81 -10.82 1.67
N GLU A 144 21.85 -11.45 2.33
CA GLU A 144 21.76 -11.56 3.78
C GLU A 144 21.73 -10.20 4.50
N LYS A 145 21.05 -9.23 3.87
CA LYS A 145 20.86 -7.88 4.41
C LYS A 145 19.36 -7.55 4.59
N VAL A 146 19.11 -6.70 5.58
CA VAL A 146 17.85 -6.00 5.72
C VAL A 146 18.06 -4.54 5.33
N TYR A 147 17.58 -4.15 4.16
CA TYR A 147 17.62 -2.78 3.67
C TYR A 147 16.42 -2.01 4.22
N ARG A 148 16.67 -1.20 5.26
CA ARG A 148 15.64 -0.49 5.99
C ARG A 148 15.57 0.97 5.63
N PHE A 149 14.48 1.39 5.00
CA PHE A 149 14.15 2.79 4.74
C PHE A 149 13.52 3.42 5.99
N LYS A 150 14.17 4.42 6.55
CA LYS A 150 13.69 5.15 7.72
C LYS A 150 12.52 6.06 7.36
N ALA A 151 11.72 6.43 8.37
CA ALA A 151 10.65 7.41 8.18
C ALA A 151 11.18 8.73 7.61
N GLY A 152 10.51 9.25 6.58
CA GLY A 152 10.88 10.48 5.89
C GLY A 152 10.77 10.36 4.36
N LEU A 153 11.10 11.44 3.65
CA LEU A 153 11.04 11.50 2.20
C LEU A 153 12.29 10.89 1.57
N HIS A 154 12.09 9.91 0.70
CA HIS A 154 13.11 9.32 -0.15
C HIS A 154 12.74 9.56 -1.62
N GLU A 155 13.58 10.26 -2.35
CA GLU A 155 13.42 10.38 -3.81
C GLU A 155 14.24 9.29 -4.50
N ILE A 156 13.54 8.40 -5.21
CA ILE A 156 14.12 7.23 -5.86
C ILE A 156 13.72 7.20 -7.35
N SER A 157 14.48 6.50 -8.16
CA SER A 157 14.06 6.17 -9.51
C SER A 157 13.87 4.67 -9.69
N SER A 158 14.80 3.85 -9.22
CA SER A 158 14.71 2.39 -9.26
C SER A 158 15.40 1.76 -8.05
N ILE A 159 14.86 0.64 -7.58
CA ILE A 159 15.46 -0.21 -6.53
C ILE A 159 15.49 -1.63 -7.07
N ARG A 160 16.68 -2.26 -7.05
CA ARG A 160 16.82 -3.69 -7.27
C ARG A 160 17.03 -4.40 -5.95
N ILE A 161 16.24 -5.45 -5.71
CA ILE A 161 16.34 -6.28 -4.49
C ILE A 161 17.05 -7.59 -4.86
N PRO A 162 18.17 -7.95 -4.21
CA PRO A 162 18.89 -9.20 -4.49
C PRO A 162 18.22 -10.41 -3.81
N SER A 163 18.69 -11.60 -4.14
CA SER A 163 18.35 -12.83 -3.40
C SER A 163 18.67 -12.73 -1.91
N ASN A 164 18.00 -13.54 -1.11
CA ASN A 164 18.26 -13.66 0.32
C ASN A 164 18.31 -12.31 1.04
N SER A 165 17.34 -11.44 0.76
CA SER A 165 17.32 -10.11 1.37
C SER A 165 15.92 -9.64 1.72
N VAL A 166 15.86 -8.68 2.62
CA VAL A 166 14.64 -8.04 3.08
C VAL A 166 14.70 -6.55 2.75
N LEU A 167 13.68 -6.03 2.07
CA LEU A 167 13.43 -4.60 1.97
C LEU A 167 12.36 -4.23 2.99
N TYR A 168 12.70 -3.37 3.95
CA TYR A 168 11.78 -2.95 4.99
C TYR A 168 11.52 -1.44 4.93
N LEU A 169 10.24 -1.07 4.85
CA LEU A 169 9.83 0.33 4.84
C LEU A 169 9.23 0.70 6.20
N ASP A 170 9.92 1.51 6.98
CA ASP A 170 9.39 2.02 8.25
C ASP A 170 8.03 2.71 8.03
N ARG A 171 7.18 2.71 9.03
CA ARG A 171 5.99 3.56 9.03
C ARG A 171 6.42 5.02 8.88
N GLY A 172 5.88 5.70 7.85
CA GLY A 172 6.26 7.07 7.50
C GLY A 172 7.44 7.16 6.51
N ALA A 173 8.03 6.05 6.08
CA ALA A 173 8.90 6.06 4.91
C ALA A 173 8.06 6.42 3.68
N TYR A 174 8.40 7.50 3.00
CA TYR A 174 7.71 7.98 1.81
C TYR A 174 8.66 7.96 0.61
N LEU A 175 8.49 6.95 -0.25
CA LEU A 175 9.29 6.74 -1.44
C LEU A 175 8.59 7.44 -2.62
N LYS A 176 9.12 8.57 -3.02
CA LYS A 176 8.68 9.34 -4.17
C LYS A 176 9.42 8.86 -5.40
N VAL A 177 8.69 8.21 -6.30
CA VAL A 177 9.28 7.67 -7.53
C VAL A 177 9.34 8.76 -8.60
N THR A 178 10.51 8.95 -9.18
CA THR A 178 10.77 9.98 -10.18
C THR A 178 11.20 9.41 -11.53
N ASP A 179 10.84 10.10 -12.62
CA ASP A 179 11.35 9.85 -13.98
C ASP A 179 12.57 10.70 -14.23
N ARG A 180 13.72 10.27 -13.72
CA ARG A 180 14.94 10.99 -14.05
C ARG A 180 15.43 10.66 -15.45
N LEU A 181 15.97 11.66 -16.11
CA LEU A 181 16.66 11.45 -17.37
C LEU A 181 18.00 10.77 -17.10
N VAL A 182 18.22 9.64 -17.78
CA VAL A 182 19.51 8.97 -17.85
C VAL A 182 20.02 9.14 -19.26
N ASN A 183 21.18 9.76 -19.43
CA ASN A 183 21.76 10.04 -20.75
C ASN A 183 20.77 10.72 -21.73
N GLY A 184 19.94 11.64 -21.23
CA GLY A 184 18.93 12.33 -22.02
C GLY A 184 17.64 11.55 -22.31
N SER A 185 17.50 10.36 -21.78
CA SER A 185 16.31 9.51 -21.93
C SER A 185 15.63 9.29 -20.58
N TYR A 186 14.30 9.11 -20.57
CA TYR A 186 13.58 8.75 -19.37
C TYR A 186 14.02 7.38 -18.88
N ASN A 187 14.16 7.26 -17.55
CA ASN A 187 14.36 5.96 -16.94
C ASN A 187 13.04 5.18 -16.95
N THR A 188 12.95 4.16 -17.80
CA THR A 188 11.80 3.27 -17.91
C THR A 188 11.95 2.00 -17.10
N GLN A 189 13.00 1.87 -16.29
CA GLN A 189 13.14 0.73 -15.40
C GLN A 189 12.01 0.73 -14.35
N THR A 190 11.64 -0.45 -13.91
CA THR A 190 10.67 -0.63 -12.83
C THR A 190 11.13 0.08 -11.55
N ALA A 191 10.21 0.71 -10.83
CA ALA A 191 10.57 1.45 -9.63
C ALA A 191 11.16 0.54 -8.54
N ILE A 192 10.59 -0.66 -8.35
CA ILE A 192 11.16 -1.70 -7.48
C ILE A 192 11.13 -3.01 -8.26
N HIS A 193 12.25 -3.70 -8.34
CA HIS A 193 12.31 -4.96 -9.07
C HIS A 193 13.24 -5.98 -8.43
N THR A 194 12.94 -7.23 -8.71
CA THR A 194 13.76 -8.39 -8.37
C THR A 194 13.66 -9.41 -9.51
N GLU A 195 14.76 -9.98 -9.93
CA GLU A 195 14.81 -10.88 -11.07
C GLU A 195 15.83 -12.00 -10.82
N ASP A 196 15.48 -13.23 -11.28
CA ASP A 196 16.30 -14.43 -11.10
C ASP A 196 16.75 -14.63 -9.64
N SER A 197 15.81 -14.45 -8.69
CA SER A 197 16.11 -14.33 -7.27
C SER A 197 15.36 -15.36 -6.44
N VAL A 198 15.91 -15.68 -5.28
CA VAL A 198 15.30 -16.59 -4.29
C VAL A 198 15.22 -15.91 -2.94
N ASN A 199 14.20 -16.27 -2.13
CA ASN A 199 14.03 -15.80 -0.75
C ASN A 199 14.09 -14.27 -0.65
N VAL A 200 13.18 -13.61 -1.37
CA VAL A 200 13.06 -12.14 -1.38
C VAL A 200 11.87 -11.71 -0.55
N ARG A 201 12.09 -10.77 0.34
CA ARG A 201 11.05 -10.25 1.23
C ARG A 201 10.92 -8.74 1.10
N MET A 202 9.69 -8.24 1.12
CA MET A 202 9.41 -6.81 1.21
C MET A 202 8.28 -6.58 2.21
N TYR A 203 8.58 -5.81 3.27
CA TYR A 203 7.63 -5.55 4.34
C TYR A 203 7.56 -4.08 4.71
N GLY A 204 6.56 -3.73 5.50
CA GLY A 204 6.50 -2.46 6.20
C GLY A 204 5.20 -1.69 5.99
N ARG A 205 5.22 -0.41 6.38
CA ARG A 205 4.10 0.52 6.28
C ARG A 205 4.49 1.81 5.55
N GLY A 206 5.50 1.69 4.70
CA GLY A 206 5.89 2.79 3.84
C GLY A 206 4.92 3.01 2.68
N LEU A 207 5.09 4.14 2.04
CA LEU A 207 4.27 4.57 0.92
C LEU A 207 5.13 4.82 -0.31
N LEU A 208 4.75 4.20 -1.44
CA LEU A 208 5.31 4.48 -2.76
C LEU A 208 4.36 5.41 -3.50
N ASP A 209 4.86 6.56 -3.91
CA ASP A 209 4.10 7.54 -4.70
C ASP A 209 4.71 7.70 -6.10
N CYS A 210 3.94 7.32 -7.11
CA CYS A 210 4.32 7.41 -8.51
C CYS A 210 3.72 8.63 -9.23
N GLY A 211 3.25 9.64 -8.46
CA GLY A 211 2.54 10.80 -9.00
C GLY A 211 3.35 11.67 -9.96
N GLU A 212 4.66 11.69 -9.83
CA GLU A 212 5.55 12.43 -10.74
C GLU A 212 5.94 11.68 -12.00
N LEU A 213 5.62 10.37 -12.09
CA LEU A 213 5.89 9.61 -13.30
C LEU A 213 5.05 10.13 -14.46
N GLN A 214 5.69 10.37 -15.60
CA GLN A 214 4.98 10.79 -16.80
C GLN A 214 4.25 9.61 -17.44
N GLY A 215 3.08 9.88 -17.99
CA GLY A 215 2.36 8.93 -18.82
C GLY A 215 2.71 9.10 -20.30
N GLY A 216 2.33 8.14 -21.13
CA GLY A 216 2.45 8.16 -22.58
C GLY A 216 3.44 7.15 -23.15
N ALA A 217 3.40 6.96 -24.46
CA ALA A 217 4.20 5.94 -25.13
C ALA A 217 5.71 6.10 -24.85
N GLY A 218 6.35 5.01 -24.41
CA GLY A 218 7.76 4.97 -24.05
C GLY A 218 8.10 5.60 -22.70
N LYS A 219 7.10 5.98 -21.88
CA LYS A 219 7.30 6.57 -20.56
C LYS A 219 6.61 5.77 -19.44
N TYR A 220 6.09 4.60 -19.74
CA TYR A 220 5.48 3.74 -18.75
C TYR A 220 6.56 3.07 -17.90
N LYS A 221 6.38 3.14 -16.60
CA LYS A 221 7.22 2.51 -15.60
C LYS A 221 6.34 1.67 -14.68
N HIS A 222 6.53 0.36 -14.68
CA HIS A 222 5.88 -0.49 -13.69
C HIS A 222 6.36 -0.08 -12.29
N VAL A 223 5.49 -0.24 -11.30
CA VAL A 223 5.89 0.14 -9.94
C VAL A 223 6.69 -0.98 -9.29
N PHE A 224 6.20 -2.20 -9.36
CA PHE A 224 6.89 -3.37 -8.81
C PHE A 224 6.89 -4.53 -9.81
N ASN A 225 8.04 -5.15 -10.00
CA ASN A 225 8.18 -6.39 -10.77
C ASN A 225 8.97 -7.44 -10.00
N ALA A 226 8.42 -8.65 -9.92
CA ALA A 226 9.15 -9.86 -9.59
C ALA A 226 9.17 -10.77 -10.82
N THR A 227 10.32 -11.16 -11.31
CA THR A 227 10.47 -12.01 -12.49
C THR A 227 11.36 -13.19 -12.16
N ARG A 228 10.85 -14.41 -12.34
CA ARG A 228 11.56 -15.66 -12.00
C ARG A 228 12.07 -15.68 -10.55
N VAL A 229 11.17 -15.31 -9.63
CA VAL A 229 11.43 -15.35 -8.20
C VAL A 229 10.85 -16.62 -7.61
N THR A 230 11.63 -17.27 -6.77
CA THR A 230 11.18 -18.40 -5.94
C THR A 230 11.21 -18.00 -4.47
N ASP A 231 10.15 -18.31 -3.73
CA ASP A 231 10.00 -17.96 -2.32
C ASP A 231 10.07 -16.43 -2.08
N GLY A 232 9.00 -15.74 -2.48
CA GLY A 232 8.87 -14.28 -2.34
C GLY A 232 7.69 -13.87 -1.44
N ILE A 233 7.87 -12.86 -0.57
CA ILE A 233 6.78 -12.25 0.20
C ILE A 233 6.81 -10.73 0.03
N PHE A 234 5.68 -10.15 -0.42
CA PHE A 234 5.50 -8.72 -0.63
C PHE A 234 4.27 -8.24 0.13
N GLU A 235 4.47 -7.61 1.28
CA GLU A 235 3.39 -7.39 2.25
C GLU A 235 3.38 -6.00 2.88
N GLY A 236 2.17 -5.45 3.04
CA GLY A 236 1.92 -4.29 3.88
C GLY A 236 2.17 -2.93 3.25
N LEU A 237 2.39 -2.90 1.94
CA LEU A 237 2.76 -1.69 1.21
C LEU A 237 1.54 -0.83 0.87
N THR A 238 1.76 0.48 0.83
CA THR A 238 0.83 1.42 0.19
C THR A 238 1.45 1.92 -1.11
N ILE A 239 0.77 1.68 -2.23
CA ILE A 239 1.22 2.17 -3.54
C ILE A 239 0.14 3.08 -4.11
N ILE A 240 0.51 4.32 -4.46
CA ILE A 240 -0.42 5.30 -5.02
C ILE A 240 0.07 5.86 -6.35
N ASN A 241 -0.90 6.32 -7.16
CA ASN A 241 -0.64 7.05 -8.40
C ASN A 241 0.18 6.27 -9.44
N ALA A 242 0.11 4.94 -9.47
CA ALA A 242 0.80 4.15 -10.49
C ALA A 242 0.48 4.69 -11.90
N ASN A 243 1.50 4.79 -12.77
CA ASN A 243 1.34 5.30 -14.12
C ASN A 243 1.10 4.20 -15.16
N THR A 244 1.31 2.96 -14.78
CA THR A 244 0.97 1.72 -15.48
C THR A 244 0.86 0.60 -14.45
N TRP A 245 0.96 -0.65 -14.82
CA TRP A 245 0.78 -1.81 -13.96
C TRP A 245 1.52 -1.67 -12.62
N THR A 246 0.79 -1.97 -11.55
CA THR A 246 1.26 -1.64 -10.19
C THR A 246 2.17 -2.73 -9.64
N MET A 247 1.67 -3.96 -9.49
CA MET A 247 2.48 -5.10 -9.02
C MET A 247 2.40 -6.24 -10.03
N CYS A 248 3.54 -6.66 -10.54
CA CYS A 248 3.62 -7.68 -11.59
C CYS A 248 4.56 -8.81 -11.17
N MET A 249 4.05 -10.02 -11.18
CA MET A 249 4.80 -11.25 -10.95
C MET A 249 4.79 -12.10 -12.22
N TYR A 250 5.97 -12.45 -12.72
CA TYR A 250 6.14 -13.23 -13.95
C TYR A 250 7.00 -14.47 -13.70
N HIS A 251 6.50 -15.64 -14.09
CA HIS A 251 7.22 -16.91 -13.96
C HIS A 251 7.75 -17.19 -12.54
N CYS A 252 6.99 -16.77 -11.53
CA CYS A 252 7.37 -16.90 -10.13
C CYS A 252 6.82 -18.21 -9.54
N ASP A 253 7.46 -18.68 -8.48
CA ASP A 253 7.05 -19.85 -7.73
C ASP A 253 7.07 -19.55 -6.22
N GLU A 254 6.07 -20.03 -5.48
CA GLU A 254 5.93 -19.77 -4.03
C GLU A 254 5.98 -18.29 -3.65
N VAL A 255 5.25 -17.43 -4.40
CA VAL A 255 5.20 -15.98 -4.13
C VAL A 255 3.89 -15.57 -3.49
N GLU A 256 3.99 -14.80 -2.41
CA GLU A 256 2.85 -14.23 -1.69
C GLU A 256 2.80 -12.71 -1.81
N VAL A 257 1.62 -12.17 -2.19
CA VAL A 257 1.34 -10.73 -2.26
C VAL A 257 0.18 -10.42 -1.32
N ASN A 258 0.49 -9.94 -0.11
CA ASN A 258 -0.49 -9.89 0.96
C ASN A 258 -0.66 -8.49 1.54
N ARG A 259 -1.90 -8.16 1.94
CA ARG A 259 -2.22 -6.97 2.75
C ARG A 259 -1.65 -5.67 2.17
N ASN A 260 -1.67 -5.49 0.85
CA ASN A 260 -1.25 -4.26 0.21
C ASN A 260 -2.45 -3.35 -0.07
N LEU A 261 -2.22 -2.04 -0.06
CA LEU A 261 -3.19 -1.02 -0.43
C LEU A 261 -2.73 -0.35 -1.72
N LEU A 262 -3.45 -0.58 -2.82
CA LEU A 262 -3.12 -0.07 -4.15
C LEU A 262 -4.19 0.91 -4.62
N LEU A 263 -3.81 2.18 -4.81
CA LEU A 263 -4.71 3.25 -5.26
C LEU A 263 -4.16 3.90 -6.52
N ALA A 264 -4.85 3.77 -7.63
CA ALA A 264 -4.45 4.39 -8.89
C ALA A 264 -5.66 4.91 -9.68
N TYR A 265 -5.40 5.72 -10.71
CA TYR A 265 -6.44 6.37 -11.50
C TYR A 265 -6.06 6.52 -12.97
N ARG A 266 -4.86 6.14 -13.34
CA ARG A 266 -4.37 6.30 -14.70
C ARG A 266 -4.76 5.10 -15.55
N THR A 267 -4.90 5.32 -16.85
CA THR A 267 -5.11 4.23 -17.81
C THR A 267 -3.95 3.24 -17.72
N PHE A 268 -4.25 1.94 -17.71
CA PHE A 268 -3.31 0.83 -17.54
C PHE A 268 -2.66 0.73 -16.16
N SER A 269 -3.22 1.33 -15.12
CA SER A 269 -2.72 1.16 -13.74
C SER A 269 -3.32 -0.08 -13.06
N ASP A 270 -3.31 -1.23 -13.72
CA ASP A 270 -3.79 -2.49 -13.18
C ASP A 270 -3.13 -2.81 -11.83
N GLY A 271 -3.87 -3.41 -10.91
CA GLY A 271 -3.44 -3.59 -9.54
C GLY A 271 -2.36 -4.67 -9.38
N ILE A 272 -2.80 -5.95 -9.33
CA ILE A 272 -1.91 -7.09 -9.12
C ILE A 272 -2.05 -8.05 -10.30
N MET A 273 -0.95 -8.38 -10.94
CA MET A 273 -0.89 -9.34 -12.02
C MET A 273 0.08 -10.47 -11.66
N MET A 274 -0.40 -11.69 -11.80
CA MET A 274 0.40 -12.92 -11.70
C MET A 274 0.28 -13.67 -13.02
N SER A 275 1.39 -13.80 -13.74
CA SER A 275 1.43 -14.47 -15.03
C SER A 275 2.45 -15.60 -15.01
N GLU A 276 1.98 -16.81 -15.36
CA GLU A 276 2.80 -18.02 -15.37
C GLU A 276 3.48 -18.31 -14.02
N CYS A 277 2.77 -18.04 -12.93
CA CYS A 277 3.23 -18.29 -11.56
C CYS A 277 2.66 -19.61 -11.04
N CYS A 278 3.47 -20.36 -10.29
CA CYS A 278 3.07 -21.58 -9.59
C CYS A 278 3.02 -21.34 -8.09
N ASP A 279 2.16 -22.09 -7.39
CA ASP A 279 2.02 -22.07 -5.92
C ASP A 279 2.04 -20.68 -5.27
N SER A 280 1.59 -19.68 -6.02
CA SER A 280 1.62 -18.27 -5.64
C SER A 280 0.23 -17.75 -5.28
N SER A 281 0.16 -16.76 -4.40
CA SER A 281 -1.12 -16.23 -3.92
C SER A 281 -1.11 -14.72 -3.67
N GLY A 282 -2.30 -14.10 -3.85
CA GLY A 282 -2.56 -12.72 -3.43
C GLY A 282 -3.73 -12.66 -2.48
N ARG A 283 -3.52 -12.22 -1.23
CA ARG A 283 -4.56 -12.25 -0.19
C ARG A 283 -4.67 -10.93 0.56
N TYR A 284 -5.90 -10.59 0.95
CA TYR A 284 -6.21 -9.44 1.80
C TYR A 284 -5.73 -8.09 1.25
N ASN A 285 -5.51 -8.00 -0.05
CA ASN A 285 -5.15 -6.75 -0.70
C ASN A 285 -6.39 -5.88 -0.91
N PHE A 286 -6.22 -4.58 -0.82
CA PHE A 286 -7.21 -3.61 -1.28
C PHE A 286 -6.70 -2.97 -2.56
N VAL A 287 -7.47 -3.08 -3.63
CA VAL A 287 -7.10 -2.54 -4.95
C VAL A 287 -8.24 -1.66 -5.47
N ARG A 288 -7.91 -0.42 -5.81
CA ARG A 288 -8.79 0.50 -6.53
C ARG A 288 -7.99 1.26 -7.59
N THR A 289 -8.22 0.93 -8.84
CA THR A 289 -7.49 1.47 -9.99
C THR A 289 -8.47 1.97 -11.07
#